data_a687f0c23ab97dc399dc59d82448cc39
#
_entry.id   a687f0c23ab97dc399dc59d82448cc39
#
_cell.length_a   1.000
_cell.length_b   1.000
_cell.length_c   1.000
_cell.angle_alpha   90.00
_cell.angle_beta   90.00
_cell.angle_gamma   90.00
#
_symmetry.space_group_name_H-M   'P 1'
#
loop_
_entity.id
_entity.type
_entity.pdbx_description
1 polymer ?
#
loop_
_entity_poly.entity_id
_entity_poly.type
_entity_poly.pdbx_seq_one_letter_code
_entity_poly.pdbx_strand_id
1 'polypeptide(L)'
;MKKAAFSRLEAYDICHQEFVKAIKSDSFDRDNLALNLYAFLASYGMVCRGNVMLQHNYKYLIEAVKVICDKKYSKLLDIDVLAVPAQDYISLVLDLKNELAKKLKVVADKHDTLLSKIMLGSLGCVIAYDFYVCKSLGKLRICKKFSNRGLNELLTFIKSHDKAIRNLQSIYNALNYSVMKLTDCVLWRP
;
A
#
# COMPACT_ATOMS: atom_id res chain seq x y z
N MET A 1 18.31 16.67 3.94
CA MET A 1 17.67 15.41 3.48
C MET A 1 16.90 14.63 4.57
N LYS A 2 17.27 14.66 5.85
CA LYS A 2 16.57 13.91 6.93
C LYS A 2 15.12 14.40 7.20
N LYS A 3 14.82 15.71 7.11
CA LYS A 3 13.45 16.25 7.38
C LYS A 3 12.36 15.76 6.41
N ALA A 4 12.68 15.57 5.13
CA ALA A 4 11.69 15.14 4.13
C ALA A 4 11.28 13.66 4.27
N ALA A 5 12.15 12.81 4.84
CA ALA A 5 11.83 11.42 5.11
C ALA A 5 10.85 11.26 6.28
N PHE A 6 11.00 12.08 7.32
CA PHE A 6 10.09 12.08 8.48
C PHE A 6 8.67 12.49 8.09
N SER A 7 8.49 13.56 7.32
CA SER A 7 7.15 14.01 6.90
C SER A 7 6.37 12.98 6.06
N ARG A 8 7.08 12.13 5.30
CA ARG A 8 6.43 11.04 4.52
C ARG A 8 5.98 9.88 5.42
N LEU A 9 6.77 9.51 6.40
CA LEU A 9 6.37 8.49 7.38
C LEU A 9 5.15 8.95 8.19
N GLU A 10 5.15 10.19 8.66
CA GLU A 10 4.00 10.80 9.34
C GLU A 10 2.75 10.80 8.46
N ALA A 11 2.87 11.13 7.17
CA ALA A 11 1.74 11.11 6.24
C ALA A 11 1.17 9.68 6.05
N TYR A 12 2.04 8.65 6.04
CA TYR A 12 1.60 7.26 6.06
C TYR A 12 0.87 6.94 7.36
N ASP A 13 1.47 7.26 8.51
CA ASP A 13 0.92 6.91 9.82
C ASP A 13 -0.46 7.53 10.03
N ILE A 14 -0.63 8.80 9.70
CA ILE A 14 -1.91 9.50 9.79
C ILE A 14 -2.96 8.81 8.89
N CYS A 15 -2.63 8.62 7.62
CA CYS A 15 -3.55 8.02 6.66
C CYS A 15 -3.95 6.60 7.09
N HIS A 16 -2.97 5.75 7.39
CA HIS A 16 -3.21 4.36 7.77
C HIS A 16 -4.03 4.25 9.05
N GLN A 17 -3.72 5.03 10.09
CA GLN A 17 -4.46 5.03 11.35
C GLN A 17 -5.92 5.43 11.17
N GLU A 18 -6.23 6.40 10.31
CA GLU A 18 -7.61 6.77 10.02
C GLU A 18 -8.38 5.62 9.35
N PHE A 19 -7.76 4.89 8.42
CA PHE A 19 -8.37 3.68 7.84
C PHE A 19 -8.54 2.56 8.87
N VAL A 20 -7.54 2.33 9.73
CA VAL A 20 -7.63 1.35 10.84
C VAL A 20 -8.81 1.67 11.75
N LYS A 21 -8.97 2.92 12.19
CA LYS A 21 -10.08 3.37 13.01
C LYS A 21 -11.42 3.15 12.31
N ALA A 22 -11.53 3.59 11.07
CA ALA A 22 -12.74 3.49 10.26
C ALA A 22 -13.22 2.04 10.08
N ILE A 23 -12.30 1.14 9.71
CA ILE A 23 -12.60 -0.26 9.48
C ILE A 23 -12.99 -0.96 10.79
N LYS A 24 -12.29 -0.67 11.91
CA LYS A 24 -12.58 -1.30 13.22
C LYS A 24 -13.87 -0.79 13.86
N SER A 25 -14.26 0.46 13.61
CA SER A 25 -15.50 1.03 14.16
C SER A 25 -16.77 0.75 13.32
N ASP A 26 -16.61 0.20 12.13
CA ASP A 26 -17.69 0.03 11.12
C ASP A 26 -18.44 1.34 10.82
N SER A 27 -17.81 2.48 11.11
CA SER A 27 -18.35 3.84 10.92
C SER A 27 -17.25 4.77 10.43
N PHE A 28 -17.47 5.44 9.30
CA PHE A 28 -16.44 6.31 8.73
C PHE A 28 -17.00 7.46 7.90
N ASP A 29 -16.31 8.58 8.01
CA ASP A 29 -16.46 9.72 7.13
C ASP A 29 -15.64 9.50 5.85
N ARG A 30 -16.35 9.30 4.73
CA ARG A 30 -15.73 9.03 3.43
C ARG A 30 -14.92 10.21 2.91
N ASP A 31 -15.37 11.42 3.16
CA ASP A 31 -14.68 12.63 2.74
C ASP A 31 -13.39 12.81 3.52
N ASN A 32 -13.41 12.58 4.84
CA ASN A 32 -12.20 12.62 5.68
C ASN A 32 -11.18 11.56 5.26
N LEU A 33 -11.60 10.31 5.04
CA LEU A 33 -10.70 9.25 4.58
C LEU A 33 -10.11 9.55 3.19
N ALA A 34 -10.93 10.06 2.27
CA ALA A 34 -10.47 10.42 0.93
C ALA A 34 -9.48 11.59 0.98
N LEU A 35 -9.69 12.57 1.87
CA LEU A 35 -8.77 13.69 2.07
C LEU A 35 -7.42 13.21 2.65
N ASN A 36 -7.44 12.35 3.68
CA ASN A 36 -6.22 11.76 4.26
C ASN A 36 -5.44 10.94 3.21
N LEU A 37 -6.15 10.13 2.41
CA LEU A 37 -5.54 9.36 1.33
C LEU A 37 -4.94 10.26 0.25
N TYR A 38 -5.62 11.35 -0.11
CA TYR A 38 -5.11 12.33 -1.06
C TYR A 38 -3.86 13.02 -0.55
N ALA A 39 -3.85 13.46 0.72
CA ALA A 39 -2.69 14.08 1.36
C ALA A 39 -1.49 13.12 1.41
N PHE A 40 -1.73 11.84 1.76
CA PHE A 40 -0.71 10.79 1.69
C PHE A 40 -0.15 10.64 0.27
N LEU A 41 -1.00 10.49 -0.74
CA LEU A 41 -0.59 10.35 -2.13
C LEU A 41 0.20 11.58 -2.62
N ALA A 42 -0.20 12.78 -2.22
CA ALA A 42 0.50 14.02 -2.54
C ALA A 42 1.91 14.04 -1.93
N SER A 43 2.06 13.64 -0.65
CA SER A 43 3.36 13.55 0.03
C SER A 43 4.32 12.54 -0.62
N TYR A 44 3.76 11.50 -1.26
CA TYR A 44 4.49 10.49 -2.03
C TYR A 44 4.64 10.85 -3.51
N GLY A 45 4.38 12.11 -3.88
CA GLY A 45 4.63 12.64 -5.22
C GLY A 45 3.64 12.18 -6.29
N MET A 46 2.44 11.72 -5.91
CA MET A 46 1.43 11.27 -6.88
C MET A 46 0.62 12.42 -7.49
N VAL A 47 0.63 13.62 -6.87
CA VAL A 47 0.01 14.83 -7.41
C VAL A 47 1.07 15.61 -8.20
N CYS A 48 1.46 15.08 -9.36
CA CYS A 48 2.49 15.68 -10.21
C CYS A 48 2.14 15.53 -11.69
N ARG A 49 2.89 16.27 -12.55
CA ARG A 49 2.71 16.22 -14.00
C ARG A 49 2.83 14.77 -14.53
N GLY A 50 1.91 14.41 -15.40
CA GLY A 50 1.84 13.06 -15.98
C GLY A 50 1.09 12.02 -15.13
N ASN A 51 0.63 12.39 -13.94
CA ASN A 51 -0.18 11.52 -13.10
C ASN A 51 -1.66 11.95 -13.12
N VAL A 52 -2.57 10.97 -13.15
CA VAL A 52 -4.02 11.22 -13.14
C VAL A 52 -4.47 12.04 -11.92
N MET A 53 -3.80 11.90 -10.78
CA MET A 53 -4.11 12.61 -9.54
C MET A 53 -3.96 14.14 -9.65
N LEU A 54 -3.12 14.65 -10.57
CA LEU A 54 -2.99 16.10 -10.76
C LEU A 54 -4.27 16.75 -11.31
N GLN A 55 -5.09 15.99 -12.03
CA GLN A 55 -6.31 16.48 -12.66
C GLN A 55 -7.54 16.38 -11.74
N HIS A 56 -7.38 15.83 -10.54
CA HIS A 56 -8.47 15.53 -9.62
C HIS A 56 -8.19 16.07 -8.22
N ASN A 57 -9.24 16.44 -7.50
CA ASN A 57 -9.18 16.68 -6.06
C ASN A 57 -9.46 15.38 -5.28
N TYR A 58 -9.45 15.46 -3.94
CA TYR A 58 -9.63 14.30 -3.07
C TYR A 58 -10.96 13.53 -3.31
N LYS A 59 -12.01 14.19 -3.82
CA LYS A 59 -13.31 13.55 -4.09
C LYS A 59 -13.22 12.42 -5.12
N TYR A 60 -12.21 12.46 -5.98
CA TYR A 60 -11.91 11.37 -6.91
C TYR A 60 -11.64 10.04 -6.20
N LEU A 61 -11.13 10.10 -4.95
CA LEU A 61 -10.81 8.91 -4.16
C LEU A 61 -11.98 8.36 -3.35
N ILE A 62 -13.15 9.03 -3.30
CA ILE A 62 -14.30 8.59 -2.49
C ILE A 62 -14.75 7.17 -2.88
N GLU A 63 -14.80 6.86 -4.18
CA GLU A 63 -15.18 5.52 -4.63
C GLU A 63 -14.11 4.46 -4.29
N ALA A 64 -12.83 4.84 -4.28
CA ALA A 64 -11.76 3.96 -3.81
C ALA A 64 -11.89 3.69 -2.30
N VAL A 65 -12.21 4.71 -1.49
CA VAL A 65 -12.45 4.55 -0.04
C VAL A 65 -13.59 3.57 0.22
N LYS A 66 -14.70 3.63 -0.54
CA LYS A 66 -15.82 2.67 -0.39
C LYS A 66 -15.36 1.23 -0.63
N VAL A 67 -14.53 1.00 -1.65
CA VAL A 67 -13.98 -0.33 -1.94
C VAL A 67 -13.06 -0.80 -0.82
N ILE A 68 -12.14 0.05 -0.36
CA ILE A 68 -11.17 -0.29 0.68
C ILE A 68 -11.87 -0.66 2.00
N CYS A 69 -12.92 0.06 2.36
CA CYS A 69 -13.68 -0.17 3.59
C CYS A 69 -14.73 -1.30 3.47
N ASP A 70 -14.84 -1.95 2.31
CA ASP A 70 -15.71 -3.12 2.16
C ASP A 70 -15.22 -4.28 3.02
N LYS A 71 -16.15 -5.01 3.66
CA LYS A 71 -15.86 -6.17 4.54
C LYS A 71 -15.03 -7.25 3.86
N LYS A 72 -15.12 -7.37 2.54
CA LYS A 72 -14.32 -8.29 1.75
C LYS A 72 -12.83 -7.96 1.83
N TYR A 73 -12.48 -6.68 1.79
CA TYR A 73 -11.09 -6.22 1.71
C TYR A 73 -10.50 -5.79 3.05
N SER A 74 -11.34 -5.49 4.05
CA SER A 74 -10.90 -5.14 5.41
C SER A 74 -10.04 -6.23 6.05
N LYS A 75 -10.18 -7.48 5.62
CA LYS A 75 -9.34 -8.62 6.04
C LYS A 75 -7.86 -8.43 5.72
N LEU A 76 -7.53 -7.58 4.73
CA LEU A 76 -6.14 -7.30 4.37
C LEU A 76 -5.42 -6.40 5.39
N LEU A 77 -6.16 -5.67 6.23
CA LEU A 77 -5.60 -4.76 7.22
C LEU A 77 -4.75 -5.49 8.27
N ASP A 78 -5.24 -6.62 8.76
CA ASP A 78 -4.61 -7.37 9.86
C ASP A 78 -3.99 -8.70 9.36
N ILE A 79 -3.76 -8.85 8.04
CA ILE A 79 -3.29 -10.10 7.49
C ILE A 79 -1.79 -10.30 7.75
N ASP A 80 -1.45 -11.39 8.42
CA ASP A 80 -0.06 -11.83 8.50
C ASP A 80 0.31 -12.61 7.24
N VAL A 81 0.95 -11.93 6.29
CA VAL A 81 1.34 -12.50 4.99
C VAL A 81 2.32 -13.68 5.11
N LEU A 82 2.93 -13.88 6.28
CA LEU A 82 3.82 -15.00 6.56
C LEU A 82 3.04 -16.23 7.03
N ALA A 83 1.86 -16.03 7.63
CA ALA A 83 1.04 -17.11 8.20
C ALA A 83 -0.04 -17.64 7.25
N VAL A 84 -0.48 -16.81 6.27
CA VAL A 84 -1.56 -17.21 5.35
C VAL A 84 -1.04 -17.90 4.09
N PRO A 85 -1.87 -18.73 3.41
CA PRO A 85 -1.56 -19.27 2.10
C PRO A 85 -1.31 -18.13 1.10
N ALA A 86 -0.18 -18.18 0.40
CA ALA A 86 0.22 -17.12 -0.51
C ALA A 86 -0.84 -16.85 -1.60
N GLN A 87 -1.46 -17.90 -2.13
CA GLN A 87 -2.44 -17.79 -3.20
C GLN A 87 -3.70 -17.06 -2.77
N ASP A 88 -4.19 -17.30 -1.56
CA ASP A 88 -5.40 -16.63 -1.03
C ASP A 88 -5.15 -15.13 -0.85
N TYR A 89 -3.99 -14.79 -0.29
CA TYR A 89 -3.57 -13.40 -0.14
C TYR A 89 -3.42 -12.71 -1.50
N ILE A 90 -2.69 -13.32 -2.45
CA ILE A 90 -2.45 -12.76 -3.78
C ILE A 90 -3.76 -12.55 -4.53
N SER A 91 -4.66 -13.53 -4.48
CA SER A 91 -5.96 -13.45 -5.13
C SER A 91 -6.76 -12.25 -4.61
N LEU A 92 -6.83 -12.06 -3.30
CA LEU A 92 -7.57 -10.96 -2.68
C LEU A 92 -6.93 -9.60 -2.98
N VAL A 93 -5.60 -9.50 -2.97
CA VAL A 93 -4.85 -8.28 -3.29
C VAL A 93 -5.05 -7.87 -4.75
N LEU A 94 -4.99 -8.82 -5.68
CA LEU A 94 -5.19 -8.53 -7.11
C LEU A 94 -6.65 -8.21 -7.44
N ASP A 95 -7.59 -8.81 -6.75
CA ASP A 95 -9.00 -8.49 -6.87
C ASP A 95 -9.26 -7.03 -6.38
N LEU A 96 -8.70 -6.64 -5.23
CA LEU A 96 -8.75 -5.25 -4.77
C LEU A 96 -8.10 -4.28 -5.77
N LYS A 97 -6.92 -4.61 -6.34
CA LYS A 97 -6.27 -3.82 -7.38
C LYS A 97 -7.22 -3.55 -8.56
N ASN A 98 -7.88 -4.60 -9.04
CA ASN A 98 -8.79 -4.50 -10.19
C ASN A 98 -10.05 -3.68 -9.88
N GLU A 99 -10.65 -3.86 -8.70
CA GLU A 99 -11.81 -3.07 -8.29
C GLU A 99 -11.46 -1.59 -8.10
N LEU A 100 -10.30 -1.27 -7.50
CA LEU A 100 -9.81 0.11 -7.42
C LEU A 100 -9.60 0.72 -8.80
N ALA A 101 -8.96 -0.02 -9.72
CA ALA A 101 -8.75 0.46 -11.09
C ALA A 101 -10.06 0.77 -11.81
N LYS A 102 -11.07 -0.10 -11.65
CA LYS A 102 -12.41 0.09 -12.19
C LYS A 102 -13.08 1.34 -11.63
N LYS A 103 -13.06 1.53 -10.31
CA LYS A 103 -13.68 2.69 -9.65
C LYS A 103 -12.99 4.01 -9.99
N LEU A 104 -11.68 3.99 -10.11
CA LEU A 104 -10.88 5.15 -10.51
C LEU A 104 -10.83 5.36 -12.03
N LYS A 105 -11.46 4.47 -12.82
CA LYS A 105 -11.46 4.51 -14.29
C LYS A 105 -10.05 4.57 -14.90
N VAL A 106 -9.13 3.81 -14.33
CA VAL A 106 -7.74 3.68 -14.80
C VAL A 106 -7.45 2.27 -15.29
N VAL A 107 -6.41 2.13 -16.11
CA VAL A 107 -5.94 0.80 -16.57
C VAL A 107 -5.03 0.22 -15.49
N ALA A 108 -5.42 -0.92 -14.90
CA ALA A 108 -4.75 -1.52 -13.75
C ALA A 108 -3.22 -1.67 -13.96
N ASP A 109 -2.80 -2.27 -15.07
CA ASP A 109 -1.38 -2.56 -15.33
C ASP A 109 -0.54 -1.33 -15.74
N LYS A 110 -1.20 -0.22 -16.05
CA LYS A 110 -0.52 1.05 -16.34
C LYS A 110 -0.41 1.96 -15.12
N HIS A 111 -1.12 1.63 -14.04
CA HIS A 111 -1.21 2.46 -12.83
C HIS A 111 -0.78 1.71 -11.56
N ASP A 112 0.12 0.72 -11.71
CA ASP A 112 0.66 -0.09 -10.58
C ASP A 112 1.12 0.78 -9.41
N THR A 113 1.84 1.87 -9.69
CA THR A 113 2.33 2.80 -8.65
C THR A 113 1.20 3.48 -7.88
N LEU A 114 0.17 3.97 -8.57
CA LEU A 114 -0.97 4.62 -7.92
C LEU A 114 -1.76 3.62 -7.06
N LEU A 115 -2.12 2.49 -7.67
CA LEU A 115 -2.96 1.47 -7.02
C LEU A 115 -2.25 0.87 -5.81
N SER A 116 -0.97 0.53 -5.95
CA SER A 116 -0.20 -0.01 -4.83
C SER A 116 0.03 1.01 -3.70
N LYS A 117 0.22 2.30 -4.02
CA LYS A 117 0.30 3.35 -2.99
C LYS A 117 -1.03 3.55 -2.27
N ILE A 118 -2.16 3.52 -2.97
CA ILE A 118 -3.48 3.56 -2.33
C ILE A 118 -3.62 2.41 -1.33
N MET A 119 -3.30 1.18 -1.74
CA MET A 119 -3.40 0.00 -0.89
C MET A 119 -2.38 0.00 0.26
N LEU A 120 -1.17 0.52 0.01
CA LEU A 120 -0.17 0.70 1.07
C LEU A 120 -0.65 1.72 2.10
N GLY A 121 -1.06 2.90 1.68
CA GLY A 121 -1.45 3.99 2.58
C GLY A 121 -2.72 3.71 3.38
N SER A 122 -3.63 2.91 2.86
CA SER A 122 -4.88 2.55 3.55
C SER A 122 -4.75 1.29 4.39
N LEU A 123 -4.42 0.15 3.78
CA LEU A 123 -4.44 -1.17 4.42
C LEU A 123 -3.04 -1.67 4.82
N GLY A 124 -1.97 -1.03 4.35
CA GLY A 124 -0.61 -1.51 4.60
C GLY A 124 -0.32 -2.90 4.01
N CYS A 125 -1.14 -3.35 3.05
CA CYS A 125 -1.16 -4.75 2.61
C CYS A 125 -0.24 -5.08 1.43
N VAL A 126 0.39 -4.09 0.79
CA VAL A 126 1.36 -4.29 -0.30
C VAL A 126 2.49 -3.27 -0.21
N ILE A 127 3.61 -3.51 -0.91
CA ILE A 127 4.65 -2.51 -1.14
C ILE A 127 4.21 -1.53 -2.23
N ALA A 128 4.76 -0.31 -2.24
CA ALA A 128 4.57 0.61 -3.35
C ALA A 128 5.42 0.18 -4.56
N TYR A 129 4.80 -0.07 -5.71
CA TYR A 129 5.51 -0.38 -6.95
C TYR A 129 5.97 0.91 -7.63
N ASP A 130 6.77 1.73 -6.93
CA ASP A 130 7.35 2.95 -7.46
C ASP A 130 8.77 2.73 -8.02
N PHE A 131 9.36 3.80 -8.54
CA PHE A 131 10.68 3.74 -9.17
C PHE A 131 11.76 3.14 -8.25
N TYR A 132 11.84 3.60 -6.99
CA TYR A 132 12.90 3.16 -6.06
C TYR A 132 12.71 1.72 -5.62
N VAL A 133 11.49 1.35 -5.27
CA VAL A 133 11.14 -0.03 -4.90
C VAL A 133 11.37 -0.97 -6.10
N CYS A 134 10.90 -0.62 -7.30
CA CYS A 134 11.14 -1.41 -8.51
C CYS A 134 12.62 -1.53 -8.86
N LYS A 135 13.45 -0.50 -8.62
CA LYS A 135 14.91 -0.57 -8.77
C LYS A 135 15.52 -1.60 -7.80
N SER A 136 15.07 -1.61 -6.55
CA SER A 136 15.51 -2.57 -5.52
C SER A 136 15.07 -4.01 -5.84
N LEU A 137 13.80 -4.20 -6.25
CA LEU A 137 13.29 -5.49 -6.71
C LEU A 137 14.14 -6.06 -7.87
N GLY A 138 14.51 -5.20 -8.83
CA GLY A 138 15.37 -5.59 -9.93
C GLY A 138 16.77 -6.07 -9.50
N LYS A 139 17.37 -5.43 -8.49
CA LYS A 139 18.66 -5.89 -7.91
C LYS A 139 18.54 -7.25 -7.23
N LEU A 140 17.36 -7.53 -6.65
CA LEU A 140 17.04 -8.80 -6.02
C LEU A 140 16.54 -9.86 -7.00
N ARG A 141 16.45 -9.53 -8.30
CA ARG A 141 15.92 -10.40 -9.37
C ARG A 141 14.45 -10.78 -9.15
N ILE A 142 13.68 -9.92 -8.49
CA ILE A 142 12.24 -10.06 -8.26
C ILE A 142 11.49 -9.27 -9.35
N CYS A 143 10.38 -9.80 -9.83
CA CYS A 143 9.54 -9.17 -10.84
C CYS A 143 9.02 -7.81 -10.35
N LYS A 144 9.19 -6.78 -11.19
CA LYS A 144 8.85 -5.38 -10.88
C LYS A 144 7.39 -5.01 -11.16
N LYS A 145 6.57 -5.96 -11.61
CA LYS A 145 5.16 -5.73 -11.93
C LYS A 145 4.29 -6.11 -10.75
N PHE A 146 3.29 -5.30 -10.47
CA PHE A 146 2.24 -5.61 -9.51
C PHE A 146 1.28 -6.64 -10.12
N SER A 147 1.69 -7.89 -10.09
CA SER A 147 1.05 -9.04 -10.74
C SER A 147 1.15 -10.28 -9.87
N ASN A 148 0.44 -11.35 -10.26
CA ASN A 148 0.52 -12.65 -9.57
C ASN A 148 1.97 -13.13 -9.43
N ARG A 149 2.74 -13.13 -10.54
CA ARG A 149 4.15 -13.50 -10.52
C ARG A 149 4.97 -12.61 -9.57
N GLY A 150 4.80 -11.28 -9.66
CA GLY A 150 5.56 -10.34 -8.83
C GLY A 150 5.30 -10.53 -7.34
N LEU A 151 4.04 -10.72 -6.97
CA LEU A 151 3.65 -10.98 -5.58
C LEU A 151 4.16 -12.34 -5.08
N ASN A 152 4.10 -13.40 -5.90
CA ASN A 152 4.65 -14.71 -5.51
C ASN A 152 6.17 -14.65 -5.27
N GLU A 153 6.93 -14.03 -6.17
CA GLU A 153 8.38 -13.87 -6.01
C GLU A 153 8.72 -13.02 -4.78
N LEU A 154 7.96 -11.93 -4.54
CA LEU A 154 8.11 -11.09 -3.36
C LEU A 154 7.81 -11.85 -2.06
N LEU A 155 6.70 -12.58 -1.99
CA LEU A 155 6.35 -13.37 -0.81
C LEU A 155 7.37 -14.47 -0.53
N THR A 156 7.91 -15.12 -1.57
CA THR A 156 8.99 -16.10 -1.42
C THR A 156 10.23 -15.45 -0.81
N PHE A 157 10.61 -14.26 -1.30
CA PHE A 157 11.71 -13.48 -0.72
C PHE A 157 11.43 -13.12 0.76
N ILE A 158 10.24 -12.60 1.07
CA ILE A 158 9.85 -12.24 2.44
C ILE A 158 9.93 -13.47 3.36
N LYS A 159 9.37 -14.61 2.94
CA LYS A 159 9.41 -15.87 3.72
C LYS A 159 10.85 -16.37 3.94
N SER A 160 11.74 -16.24 2.96
CA SER A 160 13.15 -16.63 3.14
C SER A 160 13.90 -15.70 4.11
N HIS A 161 13.35 -14.53 4.44
CA HIS A 161 13.92 -13.54 5.36
C HIS A 161 13.06 -13.34 6.61
N ASP A 162 12.16 -14.26 6.94
CA ASP A 162 11.17 -14.15 8.03
C ASP A 162 11.82 -13.70 9.35
N LYS A 163 12.88 -14.35 9.78
CA LYS A 163 13.58 -13.99 11.02
C LYS A 163 14.05 -12.53 11.07
N ALA A 164 14.59 -12.04 9.97
CA ALA A 164 15.05 -10.64 9.89
C ALA A 164 13.87 -9.66 9.91
N ILE A 165 12.78 -9.99 9.23
CA ILE A 165 11.56 -9.18 9.20
C ILE A 165 10.88 -9.15 10.58
N ARG A 166 10.77 -10.29 11.26
CA ARG A 166 10.23 -10.35 12.63
C ARG A 166 11.08 -9.54 13.61
N ASN A 167 12.39 -9.55 13.48
CA ASN A 167 13.26 -8.68 14.28
C ASN A 167 13.00 -7.20 14.00
N LEU A 168 12.81 -6.80 12.73
CA LEU A 168 12.43 -5.43 12.40
C LEU A 168 11.06 -5.07 12.99
N GLN A 169 10.07 -5.96 12.92
CA GLN A 169 8.77 -5.74 13.56
C GLN A 169 8.91 -5.50 15.08
N SER A 170 9.76 -6.26 15.77
CA SER A 170 9.98 -6.07 17.21
C SER A 170 10.66 -4.75 17.53
N ILE A 171 11.61 -4.31 16.71
CA ILE A 171 12.29 -3.01 16.87
C ILE A 171 11.32 -1.84 16.66
N TYR A 172 10.44 -1.97 15.65
CA TYR A 172 9.46 -0.94 15.28
C TYR A 172 8.06 -1.22 15.83
N ASN A 173 7.94 -2.03 16.89
CA ASN A 173 6.66 -2.45 17.46
C ASN A 173 5.75 -1.27 17.83
N ALA A 174 6.33 -0.15 18.31
CA ALA A 174 5.59 1.06 18.65
C ALA A 174 4.84 1.69 17.43
N LEU A 175 5.28 1.40 16.20
CA LEU A 175 4.68 1.92 14.97
C LEU A 175 3.62 0.99 14.39
N ASN A 176 3.52 -0.24 14.88
CA ASN A 176 2.53 -1.25 14.45
C ASN A 176 2.51 -1.49 12.92
N TYR A 177 3.70 -1.46 12.28
CA TYR A 177 3.81 -1.62 10.83
C TYR A 177 3.61 -3.07 10.40
N SER A 178 2.83 -3.27 9.34
CA SER A 178 2.68 -4.56 8.67
C SER A 178 4.02 -5.03 8.08
N VAL A 179 4.12 -6.34 7.82
CA VAL A 179 5.27 -6.94 7.10
C VAL A 179 5.50 -6.23 5.75
N MET A 180 4.42 -5.92 5.03
CA MET A 180 4.52 -5.25 3.73
C MET A 180 5.01 -3.81 3.86
N LYS A 181 4.56 -3.06 4.87
CA LYS A 181 5.05 -1.70 5.13
C LYS A 181 6.53 -1.69 5.49
N LEU A 182 6.97 -2.60 6.36
CA LEU A 182 8.39 -2.74 6.70
C LEU A 182 9.23 -3.11 5.47
N THR A 183 8.73 -4.03 4.65
CA THR A 183 9.40 -4.42 3.39
C THR A 183 9.50 -3.22 2.44
N ASP A 184 8.44 -2.43 2.31
CA ASP A 184 8.44 -1.19 1.53
C ASP A 184 9.54 -0.22 2.00
N CYS A 185 9.63 0.01 3.31
CA CYS A 185 10.66 0.88 3.90
C CYS A 185 12.09 0.38 3.63
N VAL A 186 12.31 -0.93 3.67
CA VAL A 186 13.63 -1.54 3.37
C VAL A 186 13.99 -1.42 1.89
N LEU A 187 13.02 -1.64 1.01
CA LEU A 187 13.23 -1.60 -0.44
C LEU A 187 13.33 -0.17 -1.00
N TRP A 188 12.68 0.78 -0.33
CA TRP A 188 12.69 2.18 -0.76
C TRP A 188 14.03 2.84 -0.39
N ARG A 189 14.97 2.82 -1.34
CA ARG A 189 16.29 3.47 -1.21
C ARG A 189 16.49 4.42 -2.38
N PRO A 190 16.46 5.75 -2.14
CA PRO A 190 16.71 6.74 -3.17
C PRO A 190 18.14 6.71 -3.73
#